data_398173e5f88bd1a0d6ee30a95143b390
#
_entry.id   398173e5f88bd1a0d6ee30a95143b390
#
_cell.length_a   1.000
_cell.length_b   1.000
_cell.length_c   1.000
_cell.angle_alpha   90.00
_cell.angle_beta   90.00
_cell.angle_gamma   90.00
#
_symmetry.space_group_name_H-M   'P 1'
#
loop_
_entity.id
_entity.type
_entity.pdbx_description
1 polymer ?
#
loop_
_entity_poly.entity_id
_entity_poly.type
_entity_poly.pdbx_seq_one_letter_code
_entity_poly.pdbx_strand_id
1 'polypeptide(L)'
;MSAIAPVAASSFAPEERPQQLPAGQAQPRRTGRHEPIRSSTSRLAARGAALGITMAAGVASGTNYLEHDPQLALLAGAQVGSVAAGMAFVGAWTERRRMTRVAKAATGLAVRLTADGTPEDQAAAKLLALRGADRVALEQAARQAAGNPETGRALGLLGRVAVLRTLL
;
A
#
# COMPACT_ATOMS: atom_id res chain seq x y z
N MET A 1 -0.15 -78.68 -35.50
CA MET A 1 -0.27 -77.50 -36.38
C MET A 1 -1.55 -76.78 -35.96
N SER A 2 -1.45 -75.84 -35.05
CA SER A 2 -2.59 -75.09 -34.49
C SER A 2 -2.55 -73.68 -34.99
N ALA A 3 -3.56 -73.26 -35.72
CA ALA A 3 -3.74 -71.91 -36.21
C ALA A 3 -4.40 -71.07 -35.12
N ILE A 4 -3.72 -69.99 -34.75
CA ILE A 4 -4.21 -68.97 -33.82
C ILE A 4 -4.81 -67.83 -34.67
N ALA A 5 -6.11 -67.59 -34.48
CA ALA A 5 -6.82 -66.49 -35.10
C ALA A 5 -6.50 -65.15 -34.39
N PRO A 6 -6.39 -63.99 -35.09
CA PRO A 6 -6.18 -62.72 -34.47
C PRO A 6 -7.50 -62.10 -33.91
N VAL A 7 -7.42 -61.68 -32.67
CA VAL A 7 -8.47 -60.92 -31.99
C VAL A 7 -8.50 -59.48 -32.52
N ALA A 8 -9.65 -59.07 -33.04
CA ALA A 8 -9.91 -57.71 -33.47
C ALA A 8 -9.95 -56.77 -32.28
N ALA A 9 -9.04 -55.80 -32.26
CA ALA A 9 -9.04 -54.70 -31.30
C ALA A 9 -10.14 -53.68 -31.64
N SER A 10 -11.14 -53.62 -30.79
CA SER A 10 -12.23 -52.65 -30.82
C SER A 10 -11.69 -51.27 -30.43
N SER A 11 -11.60 -50.41 -31.40
CA SER A 11 -11.22 -49.00 -31.20
C SER A 11 -12.39 -48.25 -30.57
N PHE A 12 -12.35 -48.05 -29.26
CA PHE A 12 -13.22 -47.09 -28.56
C PHE A 12 -12.49 -45.75 -28.49
N ALA A 13 -12.81 -44.84 -29.39
CA ALA A 13 -12.46 -43.44 -29.29
C ALA A 13 -13.54 -42.75 -28.46
N PRO A 14 -13.22 -42.16 -27.30
CA PRO A 14 -14.13 -41.23 -26.66
C PRO A 14 -14.13 -39.93 -27.43
N GLU A 15 -15.25 -39.64 -28.06
CA GLU A 15 -15.56 -38.36 -28.68
C GLU A 15 -15.69 -37.31 -27.56
N GLU A 16 -14.56 -36.63 -27.23
CA GLU A 16 -14.55 -35.47 -26.37
C GLU A 16 -15.29 -34.33 -27.08
N ARG A 17 -16.58 -34.19 -26.77
CA ARG A 17 -17.32 -32.99 -27.08
C ARG A 17 -16.65 -31.81 -26.33
N PRO A 18 -16.20 -30.78 -27.03
CA PRO A 18 -15.78 -29.56 -26.35
C PRO A 18 -16.99 -29.01 -25.60
N GLN A 19 -16.92 -29.03 -24.27
CA GLN A 19 -17.88 -28.33 -23.42
C GLN A 19 -17.75 -26.83 -23.75
N GLN A 20 -18.67 -26.35 -24.55
CA GLN A 20 -18.91 -24.94 -24.73
C GLN A 20 -19.29 -24.36 -23.34
N LEU A 21 -18.31 -23.76 -22.68
CA LEU A 21 -18.53 -22.88 -21.53
C LEU A 21 -19.56 -21.82 -21.94
N PRO A 22 -20.63 -21.60 -21.16
CA PRO A 22 -21.62 -20.58 -21.50
C PRO A 22 -20.95 -19.23 -21.51
N ALA A 23 -20.88 -18.64 -22.72
CA ALA A 23 -20.52 -17.25 -22.91
C ALA A 23 -21.62 -16.40 -22.29
N GLY A 24 -21.43 -15.94 -21.06
CA GLY A 24 -22.48 -15.12 -20.45
C GLY A 24 -22.32 -14.79 -18.99
N GLN A 25 -21.12 -14.85 -18.43
CA GLN A 25 -20.83 -14.17 -17.17
C GLN A 25 -19.52 -13.39 -17.29
N ALA A 26 -19.56 -12.35 -18.13
CA ALA A 26 -18.65 -11.25 -17.97
C ALA A 26 -18.95 -10.66 -16.58
N GLN A 27 -18.26 -11.18 -15.55
CA GLN A 27 -18.21 -10.49 -14.27
C GLN A 27 -17.86 -9.05 -14.58
N PRO A 28 -18.67 -8.07 -14.14
CA PRO A 28 -18.30 -6.67 -14.30
C PRO A 28 -16.93 -6.55 -13.63
N ARG A 29 -15.89 -6.31 -14.45
CA ARG A 29 -14.61 -5.84 -13.96
C ARG A 29 -14.96 -4.70 -13.02
N ARG A 30 -14.97 -5.00 -11.72
CA ARG A 30 -14.88 -3.97 -10.69
C ARG A 30 -13.60 -3.23 -11.04
N THR A 31 -13.77 -2.21 -11.86
CA THR A 31 -12.79 -1.15 -11.99
C THR A 31 -12.68 -0.63 -10.58
N GLY A 32 -11.73 -1.20 -9.83
CA GLY A 32 -11.41 -0.74 -8.49
C GLY A 32 -11.18 0.75 -8.67
N ARG A 33 -12.18 1.52 -8.25
CA ARG A 33 -12.08 2.95 -8.16
C ARG A 33 -10.84 3.17 -7.33
N HIS A 34 -9.73 3.48 -8.01
CA HIS A 34 -8.50 3.88 -7.37
C HIS A 34 -8.86 5.13 -6.56
N GLU A 35 -9.25 4.91 -5.30
CA GLU A 35 -9.38 6.03 -4.38
C GLU A 35 -8.02 6.70 -4.36
N PRO A 36 -7.94 7.93 -4.85
CA PRO A 36 -6.65 8.60 -4.97
C PRO A 36 -6.08 8.74 -3.54
N ILE A 37 -4.77 8.53 -3.42
CA ILE A 37 -3.96 8.62 -2.18
C ILE A 37 -4.22 9.93 -1.40
N ARG A 38 -4.98 10.86 -1.96
CA ARG A 38 -5.47 12.09 -1.31
C ARG A 38 -6.16 11.84 0.03
N SER A 39 -6.79 10.67 0.24
CA SER A 39 -7.54 10.42 1.46
C SER A 39 -6.68 10.30 2.73
N SER A 40 -5.44 9.83 2.63
CA SER A 40 -4.59 9.66 3.83
C SER A 40 -3.94 10.97 4.30
N THR A 41 -3.52 11.81 3.36
CA THR A 41 -2.93 13.11 3.70
C THR A 41 -3.96 14.12 4.18
N SER A 42 -5.18 14.09 3.61
CA SER A 42 -6.29 14.91 4.11
C SER A 42 -6.72 14.49 5.50
N ARG A 43 -6.72 13.19 5.80
CA ARG A 43 -7.03 12.68 7.17
C ARG A 43 -5.97 13.08 8.19
N LEU A 44 -4.68 13.05 7.83
CA LEU A 44 -3.62 13.51 8.71
C LEU A 44 -3.65 15.02 8.93
N ALA A 45 -3.89 15.80 7.88
CA ALA A 45 -4.08 17.24 7.99
C ALA A 45 -5.33 17.59 8.83
N ALA A 46 -6.43 16.87 8.63
CA ALA A 46 -7.63 17.04 9.44
C ALA A 46 -7.42 16.70 10.92
N ARG A 47 -6.66 15.62 11.21
CA ARG A 47 -6.30 15.27 12.59
C ARG A 47 -5.38 16.34 13.23
N GLY A 48 -4.41 16.85 12.47
CA GLY A 48 -3.55 17.94 12.94
C GLY A 48 -4.33 19.21 13.21
N ALA A 49 -5.26 19.58 12.33
CA ALA A 49 -6.15 20.72 12.52
C ALA A 49 -7.07 20.52 13.74
N ALA A 50 -7.65 19.33 13.92
CA ALA A 50 -8.48 19.01 15.06
C ALA A 50 -7.74 19.14 16.38
N LEU A 51 -6.49 18.62 16.47
CA LEU A 51 -5.62 18.77 17.64
C LEU A 51 -5.30 20.24 17.91
N GLY A 52 -4.99 21.01 16.87
CA GLY A 52 -4.74 22.45 17.00
C GLY A 52 -5.94 23.20 17.57
N ILE A 53 -7.14 22.92 17.07
CA ILE A 53 -8.40 23.53 17.56
C ILE A 53 -8.66 23.12 19.01
N THR A 54 -8.50 21.86 19.36
CA THR A 54 -8.74 21.37 20.73
C THR A 54 -7.78 22.03 21.73
N MET A 55 -6.48 22.15 21.38
CA MET A 55 -5.51 22.83 22.21
C MET A 55 -5.80 24.33 22.32
N ALA A 56 -6.15 24.98 21.20
CA ALA A 56 -6.55 26.39 21.20
C ALA A 56 -7.74 26.67 22.13
N ALA A 57 -8.77 25.84 22.06
CA ALA A 57 -9.96 25.95 22.91
C ALA A 57 -9.63 25.72 24.39
N GLY A 58 -8.78 24.74 24.70
CA GLY A 58 -8.35 24.44 26.06
C GLY A 58 -7.59 25.61 26.70
N VAL A 59 -6.65 26.20 25.98
CA VAL A 59 -5.86 27.35 26.45
C VAL A 59 -6.74 28.59 26.58
N ALA A 60 -7.58 28.87 25.58
CA ALA A 60 -8.50 30.01 25.64
C ALA A 60 -9.46 29.93 26.82
N SER A 61 -10.00 28.74 27.12
CA SER A 61 -10.87 28.53 28.29
C SER A 61 -10.12 28.72 29.60
N GLY A 62 -8.88 28.20 29.68
CA GLY A 62 -8.06 28.33 30.89
C GLY A 62 -7.66 29.79 31.18
N THR A 63 -7.19 30.55 30.18
CA THR A 63 -6.82 31.94 30.33
C THR A 63 -8.02 32.84 30.64
N ASN A 64 -9.18 32.59 30.00
CA ASN A 64 -10.39 33.36 30.32
C ASN A 64 -10.88 33.09 31.76
N TYR A 65 -10.69 31.87 32.27
CA TYR A 65 -11.02 31.55 33.67
C TYR A 65 -10.10 32.27 34.68
N LEU A 66 -8.81 32.42 34.36
CA LEU A 66 -7.82 33.01 35.25
C LEU A 66 -7.79 34.52 35.18
N GLU A 67 -7.88 35.11 34.00
CA GLU A 67 -7.66 36.53 33.79
C GLU A 67 -8.93 37.34 33.50
N HIS A 68 -10.03 36.66 33.24
CA HIS A 68 -11.35 37.25 32.92
C HIS A 68 -11.31 38.19 31.69
N ASP A 69 -10.27 38.05 30.84
CA ASP A 69 -10.11 38.83 29.61
C ASP A 69 -10.31 37.94 28.38
N PRO A 70 -11.44 38.05 27.68
CA PRO A 70 -11.72 37.22 26.53
C PRO A 70 -10.80 37.49 25.33
N GLN A 71 -10.22 38.70 25.22
CA GLN A 71 -9.33 39.01 24.10
C GLN A 71 -7.96 38.35 24.27
N LEU A 72 -7.38 38.40 25.47
CA LEU A 72 -6.16 37.67 25.81
C LEU A 72 -6.33 36.16 25.68
N ALA A 73 -7.47 35.64 26.12
CA ALA A 73 -7.80 34.23 25.99
C ALA A 73 -7.82 33.75 24.54
N LEU A 74 -8.46 34.50 23.64
CA LEU A 74 -8.49 34.20 22.21
C LEU A 74 -7.11 34.28 21.56
N LEU A 75 -6.30 35.30 21.88
CA LEU A 75 -4.96 35.41 21.35
C LEU A 75 -4.03 34.28 21.79
N ALA A 76 -4.05 33.92 23.06
CA ALA A 76 -3.28 32.81 23.61
C ALA A 76 -3.70 31.49 22.99
N GLY A 77 -5.00 31.24 22.86
CA GLY A 77 -5.54 30.07 22.21
C GLY A 77 -5.14 29.96 20.74
N ALA A 78 -5.22 31.07 20.00
CA ALA A 78 -4.85 31.10 18.58
C ALA A 78 -3.36 30.81 18.36
N GLN A 79 -2.49 31.37 19.22
CA GLN A 79 -1.04 31.10 19.14
C GLN A 79 -0.70 29.63 19.41
N VAL A 80 -1.20 29.05 20.49
CA VAL A 80 -0.94 27.65 20.83
C VAL A 80 -1.54 26.71 19.77
N GLY A 81 -2.74 27.01 19.30
CA GLY A 81 -3.39 26.23 18.25
C GLY A 81 -2.62 26.25 16.94
N SER A 82 -2.11 27.39 16.52
CA SER A 82 -1.32 27.51 15.28
C SER A 82 0.02 26.78 15.36
N VAL A 83 0.71 26.84 16.51
CA VAL A 83 1.95 26.10 16.73
C VAL A 83 1.71 24.59 16.73
N ALA A 84 0.67 24.11 17.41
CA ALA A 84 0.31 22.69 17.43
C ALA A 84 -0.05 22.18 16.04
N ALA A 85 -0.84 22.93 15.27
CA ALA A 85 -1.19 22.57 13.89
C ALA A 85 0.05 22.56 12.99
N GLY A 86 0.95 23.52 13.14
CA GLY A 86 2.21 23.60 12.41
C GLY A 86 3.12 22.39 12.68
N MET A 87 3.30 22.02 13.95
CA MET A 87 4.09 20.84 14.31
C MET A 87 3.48 19.54 13.75
N ALA A 88 2.16 19.37 13.83
CA ALA A 88 1.47 18.22 13.27
C ALA A 88 1.65 18.15 11.75
N PHE A 89 1.58 19.27 11.04
CA PHE A 89 1.81 19.37 9.61
C PHE A 89 3.25 19.00 9.23
N VAL A 90 4.24 19.56 9.94
CA VAL A 90 5.66 19.25 9.71
C VAL A 90 5.94 17.77 9.98
N GLY A 91 5.38 17.19 11.05
CA GLY A 91 5.50 15.77 11.34
C GLY A 91 4.93 14.89 10.22
N ALA A 92 3.71 15.20 9.76
CA ALA A 92 3.08 14.47 8.66
C ALA A 92 3.87 14.61 7.34
N TRP A 93 4.43 15.77 7.06
CA TRP A 93 5.22 16.04 5.85
C TRP A 93 6.57 15.32 5.86
N THR A 94 7.28 15.32 7.01
CA THR A 94 8.55 14.59 7.17
C THR A 94 8.36 13.10 7.04
N GLU A 95 7.31 12.54 7.64
CA GLU A 95 6.97 11.12 7.54
C GLU A 95 6.63 10.74 6.09
N ARG A 96 5.84 11.55 5.39
CA ARG A 96 5.56 11.34 3.98
C ARG A 96 6.82 11.33 3.12
N ARG A 97 7.75 12.28 3.36
CA ARG A 97 9.04 12.30 2.64
C ARG A 97 9.88 11.07 2.94
N ARG A 98 9.91 10.63 4.20
CA ARG A 98 10.58 9.40 4.61
C ARG A 98 10.01 8.20 3.88
N MET A 99 8.70 8.00 3.92
CA MET A 99 7.99 6.91 3.23
C MET A 99 8.27 6.88 1.73
N THR A 100 8.25 8.04 1.08
CA THR A 100 8.53 8.13 -0.36
C THR A 100 9.97 7.74 -0.68
N ARG A 101 10.95 8.13 0.15
CA ARG A 101 12.36 7.74 -0.03
C ARG A 101 12.53 6.24 0.14
N VAL A 102 11.94 5.66 1.18
CA VAL A 102 12.00 4.21 1.44
C VAL A 102 11.33 3.43 0.32
N ALA A 103 10.14 3.86 -0.13
CA ALA A 103 9.45 3.25 -1.25
C ALA A 103 10.30 3.27 -2.53
N LYS A 104 10.93 4.41 -2.86
CA LYS A 104 11.81 4.53 -4.02
C LYS A 104 13.05 3.63 -3.91
N ALA A 105 13.65 3.54 -2.72
CA ALA A 105 14.78 2.66 -2.45
C ALA A 105 14.38 1.18 -2.58
N ALA A 106 13.22 0.79 -2.04
CA ALA A 106 12.70 -0.57 -2.15
C ALA A 106 12.39 -0.97 -3.60
N THR A 107 11.78 -0.07 -4.38
CA THR A 107 11.54 -0.28 -5.82
C THR A 107 12.85 -0.46 -6.57
N GLY A 108 13.83 0.43 -6.37
CA GLY A 108 15.13 0.34 -7.03
C GLY A 108 15.89 -0.93 -6.66
N LEU A 109 15.83 -1.36 -5.39
CA LEU A 109 16.43 -2.60 -4.94
C LEU A 109 15.73 -3.82 -5.56
N ALA A 110 14.40 -3.85 -5.58
CA ALA A 110 13.62 -4.93 -6.17
C ALA A 110 13.93 -5.09 -7.67
N VAL A 111 14.01 -3.99 -8.42
CA VAL A 111 14.38 -4.00 -9.85
C VAL A 111 15.78 -4.58 -10.05
N ARG A 112 16.76 -4.16 -9.26
CA ARG A 112 18.14 -4.70 -9.35
C ARG A 112 18.18 -6.19 -9.04
N LEU A 113 17.58 -6.63 -7.93
CA LEU A 113 17.57 -8.03 -7.53
C LEU A 113 16.90 -8.94 -8.56
N THR A 114 15.85 -8.45 -9.22
CA THR A 114 15.16 -9.19 -10.28
C THR A 114 15.96 -9.19 -11.60
N ALA A 115 16.71 -8.13 -11.91
CA ALA A 115 17.61 -8.06 -13.05
C ALA A 115 18.81 -8.99 -12.87
N ASP A 116 19.37 -9.04 -11.66
CA ASP A 116 20.52 -9.89 -11.31
C ASP A 116 20.16 -11.39 -11.21
N GLY A 117 18.88 -11.75 -11.40
CA GLY A 117 18.41 -13.14 -11.29
C GLY A 117 18.52 -13.70 -9.87
N THR A 118 18.55 -12.85 -8.84
CA THR A 118 18.64 -13.29 -7.43
C THR A 118 17.43 -14.18 -7.08
N PRO A 119 17.63 -15.33 -6.40
CA PRO A 119 16.52 -16.16 -5.92
C PRO A 119 15.51 -15.37 -5.10
N GLU A 120 14.22 -15.63 -5.32
CA GLU A 120 13.14 -14.83 -4.71
C GLU A 120 13.23 -14.75 -3.19
N ASP A 121 13.60 -15.84 -2.52
CA ASP A 121 13.72 -15.88 -1.06
C ASP A 121 14.82 -14.96 -0.54
N GLN A 122 15.98 -14.94 -1.22
CA GLN A 122 17.08 -14.05 -0.89
C GLN A 122 16.72 -12.59 -1.19
N ALA A 123 16.04 -12.34 -2.29
CA ALA A 123 15.58 -11.02 -2.65
C ALA A 123 14.55 -10.50 -1.64
N ALA A 124 13.62 -11.36 -1.19
CA ALA A 124 12.66 -11.03 -0.15
C ALA A 124 13.35 -10.73 1.19
N ALA A 125 14.33 -11.54 1.59
CA ALA A 125 15.10 -11.30 2.81
C ALA A 125 15.85 -9.96 2.78
N LYS A 126 16.48 -9.61 1.65
CA LYS A 126 17.16 -8.31 1.47
C LYS A 126 16.19 -7.13 1.54
N LEU A 127 15.00 -7.26 0.97
CA LEU A 127 13.96 -6.22 1.04
C LEU A 127 13.40 -6.07 2.46
N LEU A 128 13.20 -7.17 3.18
CA LEU A 128 12.77 -7.14 4.59
C LEU A 128 13.82 -6.53 5.51
N ALA A 129 15.10 -6.70 5.20
CA ALA A 129 16.22 -6.12 5.93
C ALA A 129 16.37 -4.61 5.67
N LEU A 130 15.69 -4.04 4.68
CA LEU A 130 15.77 -2.62 4.38
C LEU A 130 15.22 -1.80 5.55
N ARG A 131 16.05 -0.92 6.11
CA ARG A 131 15.67 -0.10 7.27
C ARG A 131 14.49 0.81 6.95
N GLY A 132 13.41 0.66 7.71
CA GLY A 132 12.19 1.45 7.55
C GLY A 132 11.28 0.97 6.42
N ALA A 133 11.49 -0.22 5.89
CA ALA A 133 10.56 -0.87 4.95
C ALA A 133 9.33 -1.39 5.71
N ASP A 134 8.45 -0.48 6.08
CA ASP A 134 7.16 -0.81 6.66
C ASP A 134 6.22 -1.31 5.56
N ARG A 135 5.15 -2.01 5.97
CA ARG A 135 4.11 -2.47 5.04
C ARG A 135 3.65 -1.37 4.10
N VAL A 136 3.35 -0.18 4.64
CA VAL A 136 2.85 0.96 3.86
C VAL A 136 3.87 1.43 2.82
N ALA A 137 5.16 1.46 3.17
CA ALA A 137 6.24 1.82 2.25
C ALA A 137 6.40 0.78 1.14
N LEU A 138 6.28 -0.52 1.46
CA LEU A 138 6.34 -1.61 0.49
C LEU A 138 5.12 -1.62 -0.45
N GLU A 139 3.92 -1.38 0.06
CA GLU A 139 2.71 -1.21 -0.77
C GLU A 139 2.84 0.00 -1.70
N GLN A 140 3.42 1.10 -1.21
CA GLN A 140 3.70 2.27 -2.04
C GLN A 140 4.76 1.99 -3.11
N ALA A 141 5.80 1.23 -2.77
CA ALA A 141 6.81 0.76 -3.72
C ALA A 141 6.19 -0.13 -4.80
N ALA A 142 5.32 -1.06 -4.42
CA ALA A 142 4.59 -1.91 -5.36
C ALA A 142 3.70 -1.08 -6.31
N ARG A 143 3.02 -0.06 -5.81
CA ARG A 143 2.23 0.86 -6.66
C ARG A 143 3.09 1.66 -7.62
N GLN A 144 4.28 2.11 -7.19
CA GLN A 144 5.24 2.78 -8.07
C GLN A 144 5.75 1.84 -9.17
N ALA A 145 6.04 0.58 -8.81
CA ALA A 145 6.44 -0.44 -9.77
C ALA A 145 5.32 -0.78 -10.77
N ALA A 146 4.06 -0.78 -10.36
CA ALA A 146 2.92 -1.06 -11.22
C ALA A 146 2.73 -0.04 -12.35
N GLY A 147 3.25 1.18 -12.19
CA GLY A 147 3.20 2.23 -13.21
C GLY A 147 4.22 2.04 -14.36
N ASN A 148 5.15 1.09 -14.24
CA ASN A 148 6.19 0.85 -15.23
C ASN A 148 6.14 -0.61 -15.73
N PRO A 149 5.89 -0.87 -17.04
CA PRO A 149 5.74 -2.22 -17.58
C PRO A 149 7.00 -3.08 -17.43
N GLU A 150 8.18 -2.47 -17.38
CA GLU A 150 9.46 -3.18 -17.23
C GLU A 150 9.66 -3.76 -15.82
N THR A 151 8.86 -3.37 -14.86
CA THR A 151 9.02 -3.76 -13.45
C THR A 151 8.07 -4.86 -12.99
N GLY A 152 7.44 -5.60 -13.91
CA GLY A 152 6.43 -6.62 -13.59
C GLY A 152 6.91 -7.69 -12.58
N ARG A 153 8.17 -8.16 -12.72
CA ARG A 153 8.78 -9.12 -11.78
C ARG A 153 9.03 -8.48 -10.41
N ALA A 154 9.52 -7.25 -10.40
CA ALA A 154 9.75 -6.50 -9.17
C ALA A 154 8.43 -6.22 -8.42
N LEU A 155 7.34 -5.99 -9.14
CA LEU A 155 5.99 -5.84 -8.58
C LEU A 155 5.55 -7.09 -7.83
N GLY A 156 5.72 -8.28 -8.43
CA GLY A 156 5.39 -9.55 -7.79
C GLY A 156 6.17 -9.76 -6.48
N LEU A 157 7.47 -9.49 -6.51
CA LEU A 157 8.34 -9.59 -5.34
C LEU A 157 7.92 -8.61 -4.23
N LEU A 158 7.70 -7.34 -4.55
CA LEU A 158 7.26 -6.33 -3.59
C LEU A 158 5.90 -6.65 -2.96
N GLY A 159 4.96 -7.18 -3.75
CA GLY A 159 3.67 -7.62 -3.25
C GLY A 159 3.79 -8.76 -2.23
N ARG A 160 4.60 -9.78 -2.51
CA ARG A 160 4.87 -10.88 -1.59
C ARG A 160 5.53 -10.40 -0.30
N VAL A 161 6.54 -9.55 -0.41
CA VAL A 161 7.26 -9.00 0.76
C VAL A 161 6.33 -8.15 1.62
N ALA A 162 5.44 -7.36 1.02
CA ALA A 162 4.44 -6.60 1.76
C ALA A 162 3.48 -7.50 2.55
N VAL A 163 3.08 -8.65 2.00
CA VAL A 163 2.27 -9.65 2.70
C VAL A 163 3.06 -10.31 3.82
N LEU A 164 4.31 -10.72 3.58
CA LEU A 164 5.16 -11.32 4.60
C LEU A 164 5.38 -10.38 5.79
N ARG A 165 5.54 -9.07 5.52
CA ARG A 165 5.70 -8.06 6.57
C ARG A 165 4.45 -7.88 7.45
N THR A 166 3.28 -8.34 7.02
CA THR A 166 2.07 -8.34 7.86
C THR A 166 1.98 -9.52 8.81
N LEU A 167 2.75 -10.57 8.53
CA LEU A 167 2.73 -11.81 9.31
C LEU A 167 3.84 -11.83 10.38
N LEU A 168 4.82 -10.91 10.26
CA LEU A 168 5.93 -10.73 11.18
C LEU A 168 5.68 -9.54 12.12
#